data_6bb75f8d23b44881402c497c5c93a82d
#
_entry.id   6bb75f8d23b44881402c497c5c93a82d
#
_cell.length_a   1.000
_cell.length_b   1.000
_cell.length_c   1.000
_cell.angle_alpha   90.00
_cell.angle_beta   90.00
_cell.angle_gamma   90.00
#
_symmetry.space_group_name_H-M   'P 1'
#
loop_
_entity.id
_entity.type
_entity.pdbx_description
1 polymer ?
#
loop_
_entity_poly.entity_id
_entity_poly.type
_entity_poly.pdbx_seq_one_letter_code
_entity_poly.pdbx_strand_id
1 'polypeptide(L)'
;MTTTANQGYVFATLEELEPAPTLAPGAPNDGRQRFDVRRRFEITSFGVQAFRAPEGVEVVREHTETLLGEDGQEELYIVMNGAATFEIDGETIEAPAGSLVQVRPAARRKATAKDDGTTILVVGGTPGKAYEPAPQEAADAFAAYNTGDFETALAKQRVVLEKRPNDAVAHFNAGCFAARAGLGDEAFDHLGRALQITERIKELVATDEDLD
;
A
#
# COMPACT_ATOMS: atom_id res chain seq x y z
N MET A 1 -23.64 -7.85 -6.28
CA MET A 1 -24.63 -7.12 -5.44
C MET A 1 -25.01 -5.83 -6.10
N THR A 2 -26.29 -5.53 -6.25
CA THR A 2 -26.84 -4.40 -7.01
C THR A 2 -26.69 -3.14 -6.18
N THR A 3 -25.82 -2.25 -6.59
CA THR A 3 -25.77 -0.88 -6.04
C THR A 3 -27.02 -0.17 -6.55
N THR A 4 -27.99 0.07 -5.68
CA THR A 4 -29.17 0.88 -6.00
C THR A 4 -28.72 2.33 -6.07
N ALA A 5 -28.74 2.91 -7.26
CA ALA A 5 -28.22 4.23 -7.63
C ALA A 5 -28.93 5.44 -6.96
N ASN A 6 -29.51 5.31 -5.78
CA ASN A 6 -30.22 6.40 -5.12
C ASN A 6 -30.21 6.35 -3.57
N GLN A 7 -29.27 5.64 -2.95
CA GLN A 7 -29.12 5.67 -1.49
C GLN A 7 -27.91 6.55 -1.15
N GLY A 8 -28.10 7.50 -0.22
CA GLY A 8 -27.05 8.39 0.28
C GLY A 8 -26.00 7.67 1.15
N TYR A 9 -25.97 6.34 1.15
CA TYR A 9 -25.02 5.50 1.89
C TYR A 9 -24.72 4.18 1.19
N VAL A 10 -23.57 3.59 1.52
CA VAL A 10 -23.20 2.21 1.18
C VAL A 10 -22.93 1.45 2.48
N PHE A 11 -23.42 0.22 2.58
CA PHE A 11 -23.17 -0.66 3.72
C PHE A 11 -22.49 -1.94 3.24
N ALA A 12 -21.50 -2.41 3.96
CA ALA A 12 -20.91 -3.74 3.84
C ALA A 12 -20.20 -4.10 5.16
N THR A 13 -20.10 -5.38 5.45
CA THR A 13 -19.19 -5.91 6.48
C THR A 13 -17.83 -6.21 5.85
N LEU A 14 -16.77 -6.31 6.66
CA LEU A 14 -15.45 -6.66 6.15
C LEU A 14 -15.42 -8.05 5.49
N GLU A 15 -16.28 -8.97 5.96
CA GLU A 15 -16.42 -10.33 5.43
C GLU A 15 -17.01 -10.40 4.01
N GLU A 16 -17.66 -9.31 3.58
CA GLU A 16 -18.20 -9.19 2.22
C GLU A 16 -17.21 -8.59 1.23
N LEU A 17 -16.01 -8.18 1.71
CA LEU A 17 -14.93 -7.68 0.87
C LEU A 17 -14.00 -8.82 0.50
N GLU A 18 -13.71 -8.97 -0.79
CA GLU A 18 -12.64 -9.86 -1.24
C GLU A 18 -11.28 -9.26 -0.84
N PRO A 19 -10.35 -10.07 -0.32
CA PRO A 19 -8.98 -9.62 -0.09
C PRO A 19 -8.35 -9.08 -1.37
N ALA A 20 -7.77 -7.92 -1.29
CA ALA A 20 -7.10 -7.31 -2.42
C ALA A 20 -5.77 -8.04 -2.71
N PRO A 21 -5.32 -8.07 -3.98
CA PRO A 21 -4.01 -8.60 -4.33
C PRO A 21 -2.89 -7.93 -3.53
N THR A 22 -1.85 -8.68 -3.24
CA THR A 22 -0.62 -8.12 -2.64
C THR A 22 -0.01 -7.10 -3.59
N LEU A 23 0.35 -5.92 -3.07
CA LEU A 23 0.89 -4.82 -3.87
C LEU A 23 2.42 -4.85 -3.98
N ALA A 24 3.10 -5.79 -3.32
CA ALA A 24 4.54 -5.89 -3.34
C ALA A 24 4.97 -7.24 -3.93
N PRO A 25 5.84 -7.26 -4.95
CA PRO A 25 6.51 -8.44 -5.40
C PRO A 25 7.26 -9.12 -4.24
N GLY A 26 7.29 -10.45 -4.23
CA GLY A 26 8.01 -11.20 -3.19
C GLY A 26 7.42 -11.09 -1.77
N ALA A 27 6.28 -10.44 -1.58
CA ALA A 27 5.66 -10.37 -0.26
C ALA A 27 5.35 -11.77 0.27
N PRO A 28 5.64 -12.06 1.57
CA PRO A 28 5.40 -13.36 2.16
C PRO A 28 3.95 -13.80 2.02
N ASN A 29 3.73 -15.06 1.64
CA ASN A 29 2.40 -15.70 1.69
C ASN A 29 2.18 -16.29 3.10
N ASP A 30 2.05 -15.41 4.08
CA ASP A 30 1.97 -15.73 5.50
C ASP A 30 0.55 -15.65 6.07
N GLY A 31 -0.44 -15.56 5.20
CA GLY A 31 -1.86 -15.49 5.58
C GLY A 31 -2.36 -14.07 5.89
N ARG A 32 -1.50 -13.04 5.81
CA ARG A 32 -1.94 -11.65 5.93
C ARG A 32 -2.85 -11.28 4.75
N GLN A 33 -3.96 -10.67 5.04
CA GLN A 33 -4.95 -10.18 4.06
C GLN A 33 -5.03 -8.66 4.12
N ARG A 34 -5.18 -8.02 2.96
CA ARG A 34 -5.47 -6.59 2.81
C ARG A 34 -6.85 -6.41 2.19
N PHE A 35 -7.64 -5.51 2.75
CA PHE A 35 -8.96 -5.16 2.23
C PHE A 35 -8.95 -3.70 1.79
N ASP A 36 -9.23 -3.46 0.52
CA ASP A 36 -9.29 -2.11 -0.06
C ASP A 36 -10.65 -1.44 0.24
N VAL A 37 -10.81 -1.04 1.50
CA VAL A 37 -12.03 -0.39 2.01
C VAL A 37 -12.33 0.88 1.22
N ARG A 38 -11.32 1.70 0.98
CA ARG A 38 -11.44 2.95 0.22
C ARG A 38 -12.11 2.72 -1.14
N ARG A 39 -11.62 1.73 -1.89
CA ARG A 39 -12.16 1.41 -3.22
C ARG A 39 -13.58 0.86 -3.14
N ARG A 40 -13.86 -0.01 -2.18
CA ARG A 40 -15.20 -0.61 -2.00
C ARG A 40 -16.28 0.43 -1.77
N PHE A 41 -15.94 1.51 -1.05
CA PHE A 41 -16.87 2.59 -0.68
C PHE A 41 -16.68 3.87 -1.51
N GLU A 42 -15.82 3.85 -2.53
CA GLU A 42 -15.51 5.00 -3.41
C GLU A 42 -15.08 6.27 -2.65
N ILE A 43 -14.37 6.10 -1.51
CA ILE A 43 -13.91 7.20 -0.68
C ILE A 43 -12.79 7.95 -1.40
N THR A 44 -12.93 9.27 -1.54
CA THR A 44 -11.97 10.14 -2.23
C THR A 44 -11.30 11.18 -1.33
N SER A 45 -11.72 11.28 -0.06
CA SER A 45 -11.29 12.36 0.86
C SER A 45 -10.19 11.94 1.83
N PHE A 46 -9.94 10.63 2.00
CA PHE A 46 -8.90 10.07 2.88
C PHE A 46 -8.55 8.64 2.45
N GLY A 47 -7.35 8.20 2.82
CA GLY A 47 -6.93 6.81 2.70
C GLY A 47 -7.58 5.95 3.77
N VAL A 48 -8.10 4.78 3.40
CA VAL A 48 -8.57 3.79 4.36
C VAL A 48 -8.44 2.38 3.81
N GLN A 49 -7.87 1.48 4.60
CA GLN A 49 -7.75 0.05 4.31
C GLN A 49 -7.88 -0.74 5.62
N ALA A 50 -8.16 -2.02 5.49
CA ALA A 50 -8.07 -2.93 6.63
C ALA A 50 -7.07 -4.04 6.35
N PHE A 51 -6.45 -4.53 7.41
CA PHE A 51 -5.54 -5.65 7.38
C PHE A 51 -5.98 -6.68 8.40
N ARG A 52 -5.88 -7.97 8.03
CA ARG A 52 -6.13 -9.09 8.91
C ARG A 52 -4.97 -10.05 8.82
N ALA A 53 -4.55 -10.61 9.96
CA ALA A 53 -3.45 -11.56 10.00
C ALA A 53 -3.69 -12.68 11.02
N PRO A 54 -3.09 -13.87 10.80
CA PRO A 54 -2.98 -14.91 11.81
C PRO A 54 -2.08 -14.46 12.97
N GLU A 55 -2.17 -15.15 14.12
CA GLU A 55 -1.28 -14.97 15.25
C GLU A 55 0.20 -15.04 14.82
N GLY A 56 1.03 -14.16 15.35
CA GLY A 56 2.48 -14.07 15.11
C GLY A 56 2.87 -13.42 13.77
N VAL A 57 1.92 -13.09 12.91
CA VAL A 57 2.18 -12.44 11.61
C VAL A 57 2.08 -10.92 11.73
N GLU A 58 2.96 -10.19 11.04
CA GLU A 58 2.88 -8.73 10.97
C GLU A 58 1.60 -8.30 10.23
N VAL A 59 0.59 -7.86 10.98
CA VAL A 59 -0.65 -7.30 10.43
C VAL A 59 -0.40 -5.94 9.79
N VAL A 60 0.53 -5.15 10.35
CA VAL A 60 1.13 -3.97 9.73
C VAL A 60 2.61 -4.25 9.53
N ARG A 61 3.06 -4.27 8.27
CA ARG A 61 4.47 -4.46 7.90
C ARG A 61 5.32 -3.31 8.41
N GLU A 62 6.60 -3.58 8.66
CA GLU A 62 7.54 -2.53 9.08
C GLU A 62 7.74 -1.51 7.95
N HIS A 63 7.51 -0.22 8.25
CA HIS A 63 7.72 0.88 7.31
C HIS A 63 7.77 2.24 8.01
N THR A 64 8.12 3.26 7.23
CA THR A 64 7.86 4.67 7.49
C THR A 64 7.07 5.24 6.31
N GLU A 65 6.31 6.29 6.54
CA GLU A 65 5.58 6.99 5.47
C GLU A 65 6.44 8.06 4.75
N THR A 66 7.67 8.28 5.21
CA THR A 66 8.59 9.28 4.62
C THR A 66 9.63 8.67 3.68
N LEU A 67 9.55 7.38 3.35
CA LEU A 67 10.54 6.69 2.52
C LEU A 67 10.80 7.43 1.18
N LEU A 68 9.79 8.08 0.63
CA LEU A 68 9.83 8.72 -0.68
C LEU A 68 9.66 10.24 -0.67
N GLY A 69 9.61 10.88 0.50
CA GLY A 69 9.49 12.32 0.65
C GLY A 69 9.17 12.76 2.08
N GLU A 70 9.26 14.08 2.34
CA GLU A 70 8.92 14.65 3.65
C GLU A 70 7.39 14.70 3.89
N ASP A 71 6.60 14.52 2.84
CA ASP A 71 5.16 14.65 2.81
C ASP A 71 4.43 13.30 3.01
N GLY A 72 4.93 12.45 3.88
CA GLY A 72 4.31 11.16 4.19
C GLY A 72 2.94 11.29 4.86
N GLN A 73 2.22 10.18 4.94
CA GLN A 73 0.92 10.14 5.60
C GLN A 73 1.07 10.00 7.12
N GLU A 74 0.30 10.77 7.88
CA GLU A 74 -0.02 10.37 9.25
C GLU A 74 -1.11 9.31 9.20
N GLU A 75 -1.04 8.35 10.09
CA GLU A 75 -1.96 7.22 10.10
C GLU A 75 -2.55 7.01 11.48
N LEU A 76 -3.85 6.71 11.51
CA LEU A 76 -4.57 6.22 12.68
C LEU A 76 -4.87 4.75 12.49
N TYR A 77 -4.30 3.92 13.34
CA TYR A 77 -4.56 2.48 13.43
C TYR A 77 -5.64 2.22 14.45
N ILE A 78 -6.66 1.47 14.08
CA ILE A 78 -7.80 1.12 14.91
C ILE A 78 -7.86 -0.41 15.00
N VAL A 79 -7.57 -0.98 16.17
CA VAL A 79 -7.67 -2.42 16.38
C VAL A 79 -9.14 -2.79 16.50
N MET A 80 -9.70 -3.42 15.46
CA MET A 80 -11.11 -3.77 15.37
C MET A 80 -11.43 -5.12 16.04
N ASN A 81 -10.49 -6.07 15.94
CA ASN A 81 -10.64 -7.43 16.46
C ASN A 81 -9.29 -7.98 16.90
N GLY A 82 -9.28 -8.86 17.92
CA GLY A 82 -8.08 -9.45 18.47
C GLY A 82 -7.23 -8.44 19.24
N ALA A 83 -5.93 -8.64 19.21
CA ALA A 83 -4.94 -7.74 19.80
C ALA A 83 -3.67 -7.70 18.93
N ALA A 84 -2.93 -6.61 19.00
CA ALA A 84 -1.65 -6.46 18.31
C ALA A 84 -0.59 -5.87 19.24
N THR A 85 0.67 -6.25 19.02
CA THR A 85 1.83 -5.59 19.60
C THR A 85 2.38 -4.64 18.56
N PHE A 86 2.31 -3.33 18.82
CA PHE A 86 2.98 -2.31 18.01
C PHE A 86 4.41 -2.11 18.49
N GLU A 87 5.32 -1.97 17.54
CA GLU A 87 6.66 -1.45 17.76
C GLU A 87 6.81 -0.15 16.99
N ILE A 88 7.04 0.98 17.68
CA ILE A 88 7.14 2.31 17.11
C ILE A 88 8.42 2.98 17.61
N ASP A 89 9.38 3.23 16.72
CA ASP A 89 10.70 3.78 17.03
C ASP A 89 11.42 3.04 18.17
N GLY A 90 11.19 1.72 18.27
CA GLY A 90 11.76 0.84 19.29
C GLY A 90 10.96 0.75 20.60
N GLU A 91 9.89 1.50 20.77
CA GLU A 91 8.96 1.36 21.88
C GLU A 91 7.87 0.34 21.53
N THR A 92 7.47 -0.46 22.53
CA THR A 92 6.45 -1.52 22.40
C THR A 92 5.15 -1.10 23.07
N ILE A 93 4.03 -1.26 22.34
CA ILE A 93 2.68 -0.92 22.81
C ILE A 93 1.77 -2.14 22.61
N GLU A 94 1.15 -2.61 23.70
CA GLU A 94 0.13 -3.64 23.64
C GLU A 94 -1.24 -3.01 23.34
N ALA A 95 -1.84 -3.40 22.23
CA ALA A 95 -3.06 -2.80 21.70
C ALA A 95 -4.17 -3.85 21.52
N PRO A 96 -5.04 -4.05 22.52
CA PRO A 96 -6.24 -4.89 22.38
C PRO A 96 -7.30 -4.22 21.48
N ALA A 97 -8.33 -4.98 21.08
CA ALA A 97 -9.46 -4.45 20.33
C ALA A 97 -10.04 -3.18 20.99
N GLY A 98 -10.33 -2.16 20.19
CA GLY A 98 -10.75 -0.84 20.62
C GLY A 98 -9.60 0.15 20.85
N SER A 99 -8.33 -0.28 20.75
CA SER A 99 -7.18 0.63 20.79
C SER A 99 -7.10 1.52 19.57
N LEU A 100 -6.66 2.77 19.78
CA LEU A 100 -6.39 3.77 18.77
C LEU A 100 -4.92 4.17 18.88
N VAL A 101 -4.15 3.99 17.80
CA VAL A 101 -2.72 4.32 17.74
C VAL A 101 -2.48 5.27 16.59
N GLN A 102 -2.18 6.54 16.90
CA GLN A 102 -1.80 7.52 15.88
C GLN A 102 -0.28 7.52 15.69
N VAL A 103 0.17 7.42 14.45
CA VAL A 103 1.60 7.41 14.10
C VAL A 103 1.92 8.50 13.11
N ARG A 104 2.97 9.29 13.39
CA ARG A 104 3.45 10.34 12.51
C ARG A 104 4.23 9.74 11.33
N PRO A 105 4.30 10.46 10.19
CA PRO A 105 4.93 9.93 8.97
C PRO A 105 6.35 9.38 9.15
N ALA A 106 7.19 10.10 9.89
CA ALA A 106 8.61 9.75 10.06
C ALA A 106 8.85 8.58 11.04
N ALA A 107 7.90 8.26 11.92
CA ALA A 107 8.07 7.19 12.89
C ALA A 107 8.03 5.82 12.21
N ARG A 108 9.05 5.00 12.44
CA ARG A 108 9.10 3.61 11.98
C ARG A 108 8.11 2.79 12.79
N ARG A 109 7.24 2.07 12.12
CA ARG A 109 6.22 1.26 12.80
C ARG A 109 6.05 -0.11 12.16
N LYS A 110 5.69 -1.07 13.01
CA LYS A 110 5.09 -2.36 12.63
C LYS A 110 4.08 -2.77 13.70
N ALA A 111 3.21 -3.71 13.37
CA ALA A 111 2.31 -4.34 14.34
C ALA A 111 2.20 -5.83 14.08
N THR A 112 2.41 -6.65 15.09
CA THR A 112 2.30 -8.10 15.05
C THR A 112 0.99 -8.55 15.71
N ALA A 113 0.24 -9.41 15.04
CA ALA A 113 -0.99 -10.00 15.55
C ALA A 113 -0.72 -10.91 16.75
N LYS A 114 -1.50 -10.76 17.80
CA LYS A 114 -1.43 -11.63 19.02
C LYS A 114 -2.47 -12.74 19.00
N ASP A 115 -3.51 -12.60 18.20
CA ASP A 115 -4.58 -13.57 18.06
C ASP A 115 -4.85 -13.83 16.58
N ASP A 116 -5.35 -15.03 16.27
CA ASP A 116 -5.82 -15.34 14.92
C ASP A 116 -6.93 -14.39 14.50
N GLY A 117 -6.83 -13.90 13.27
CA GLY A 117 -7.81 -12.96 12.72
C GLY A 117 -7.74 -11.55 13.31
N THR A 118 -6.63 -11.19 13.99
CA THR A 118 -6.39 -9.80 14.42
C THR A 118 -6.58 -8.87 13.23
N THR A 119 -7.47 -7.89 13.40
CA THR A 119 -7.90 -6.99 12.33
C THR A 119 -7.68 -5.54 12.73
N ILE A 120 -6.96 -4.80 11.89
CA ILE A 120 -6.65 -3.37 12.07
C ILE A 120 -7.21 -2.60 10.88
N LEU A 121 -8.02 -1.55 11.16
CA LEU A 121 -8.38 -0.53 10.19
C LEU A 121 -7.35 0.60 10.26
N VAL A 122 -6.86 1.03 9.10
CA VAL A 122 -5.91 2.13 8.98
C VAL A 122 -6.57 3.26 8.22
N VAL A 123 -6.52 4.45 8.78
CA VAL A 123 -7.00 5.69 8.13
C VAL A 123 -5.83 6.65 8.06
N GLY A 124 -5.54 7.18 6.88
CA GLY A 124 -4.37 8.04 6.69
C GLY A 124 -4.58 9.14 5.67
N GLY A 125 -3.71 10.15 5.77
CA GLY A 125 -3.64 11.26 4.85
C GLY A 125 -2.43 12.14 5.13
N THR A 126 -2.00 12.91 4.12
CA THR A 126 -0.86 13.82 4.26
C THR A 126 -1.27 15.07 5.04
N PRO A 127 -0.60 15.40 6.15
CA PRO A 127 -0.95 16.55 6.97
C PRO A 127 -1.03 17.85 6.15
N GLY A 128 -2.13 18.57 6.30
CA GLY A 128 -2.33 19.87 5.64
C GLY A 128 -2.56 19.84 4.13
N LYS A 129 -2.64 18.64 3.52
CA LYS A 129 -2.91 18.47 2.08
C LYS A 129 -4.24 17.79 1.83
N ALA A 130 -4.86 18.11 0.69
CA ALA A 130 -6.00 17.33 0.22
C ALA A 130 -5.54 15.90 -0.12
N TYR A 131 -6.34 14.92 0.25
CA TYR A 131 -6.05 13.54 -0.10
C TYR A 131 -6.22 13.32 -1.61
N GLU A 132 -5.20 12.74 -2.24
CA GLU A 132 -5.22 12.37 -3.65
C GLU A 132 -5.17 10.83 -3.76
N PRO A 133 -6.30 10.18 -4.06
CA PRO A 133 -6.33 8.73 -4.19
C PRO A 133 -5.42 8.25 -5.31
N ALA A 134 -4.69 7.15 -5.08
CA ALA A 134 -3.91 6.52 -6.13
C ALA A 134 -4.84 6.13 -7.31
N PRO A 135 -4.39 6.33 -8.56
CA PRO A 135 -5.14 5.89 -9.73
C PRO A 135 -5.49 4.40 -9.65
N GLN A 136 -6.67 4.04 -10.15
CA GLN A 136 -7.11 2.64 -10.19
C GLN A 136 -6.13 1.74 -10.94
N GLU A 137 -5.54 2.28 -11.99
CA GLU A 137 -4.58 1.60 -12.86
C GLU A 137 -3.34 1.13 -12.10
N ALA A 138 -2.97 1.79 -10.99
CA ALA A 138 -1.87 1.34 -10.14
C ALA A 138 -2.16 -0.03 -9.51
N ALA A 139 -3.35 -0.24 -8.97
CA ALA A 139 -3.76 -1.54 -8.42
C ALA A 139 -3.88 -2.61 -9.53
N ASP A 140 -4.40 -2.22 -10.70
CA ASP A 140 -4.53 -3.12 -11.85
C ASP A 140 -3.16 -3.51 -12.41
N ALA A 141 -2.16 -2.62 -12.38
CA ALA A 141 -0.78 -2.91 -12.77
C ALA A 141 -0.17 -3.99 -11.88
N PHE A 142 -0.29 -3.86 -10.56
CA PHE A 142 0.20 -4.88 -9.62
C PHE A 142 -0.55 -6.20 -9.73
N ALA A 143 -1.85 -6.18 -10.02
CA ALA A 143 -2.61 -7.41 -10.27
C ALA A 143 -2.06 -8.17 -11.50
N ALA A 144 -1.76 -7.47 -12.60
CA ALA A 144 -1.15 -8.06 -13.78
C ALA A 144 0.28 -8.55 -13.49
N TYR A 145 1.10 -7.75 -12.80
CA TYR A 145 2.44 -8.13 -12.39
C TYR A 145 2.45 -9.45 -11.59
N ASN A 146 1.58 -9.59 -10.61
CA ASN A 146 1.49 -10.77 -9.74
C ASN A 146 1.07 -12.06 -10.50
N THR A 147 0.49 -11.92 -11.69
CA THR A 147 0.18 -13.04 -12.58
C THR A 147 1.25 -13.29 -13.64
N GLY A 148 2.35 -12.52 -13.63
CA GLY A 148 3.44 -12.60 -14.61
C GLY A 148 3.13 -11.92 -15.94
N ASP A 149 2.03 -11.18 -16.04
CA ASP A 149 1.68 -10.38 -17.24
C ASP A 149 2.35 -9.00 -17.16
N PHE A 150 3.68 -9.00 -17.34
CA PHE A 150 4.51 -7.80 -17.18
C PHE A 150 4.22 -6.73 -18.25
N GLU A 151 3.83 -7.12 -19.45
CA GLU A 151 3.46 -6.17 -20.52
C GLU A 151 2.20 -5.41 -20.13
N THR A 152 1.16 -6.09 -19.66
CA THR A 152 -0.06 -5.44 -19.15
C THR A 152 0.23 -4.59 -17.92
N ALA A 153 1.07 -5.07 -16.99
CA ALA A 153 1.49 -4.31 -15.82
C ALA A 153 2.13 -2.98 -16.22
N LEU A 154 3.09 -3.01 -17.14
CA LEU A 154 3.75 -1.81 -17.66
C LEU A 154 2.77 -0.90 -18.39
N ALA A 155 1.88 -1.43 -19.23
CA ALA A 155 0.88 -0.63 -19.93
C ALA A 155 -0.04 0.14 -18.96
N LYS A 156 -0.49 -0.51 -17.88
CA LYS A 156 -1.29 0.12 -16.81
C LYS A 156 -0.48 1.17 -16.06
N GLN A 157 0.80 0.88 -15.78
CA GLN A 157 1.68 1.81 -15.07
C GLN A 157 1.98 3.07 -15.89
N ARG A 158 2.06 2.97 -17.22
CA ARG A 158 2.17 4.14 -18.11
C ARG A 158 0.96 5.07 -17.97
N VAL A 159 -0.26 4.53 -17.85
CA VAL A 159 -1.47 5.34 -17.60
C VAL A 159 -1.41 6.05 -16.24
N VAL A 160 -0.84 5.38 -15.21
CA VAL A 160 -0.56 6.05 -13.91
C VAL A 160 0.37 7.24 -14.13
N LEU A 161 1.44 7.07 -14.88
CA LEU A 161 2.42 8.13 -15.16
C LEU A 161 1.85 9.29 -16.01
N GLU A 162 0.90 9.03 -16.90
CA GLU A 162 0.17 10.11 -17.60
C GLU A 162 -0.58 11.02 -16.61
N LYS A 163 -1.15 10.44 -15.54
CA LYS A 163 -1.86 11.18 -14.50
C LYS A 163 -0.92 11.80 -13.46
N ARG A 164 0.23 11.17 -13.23
CA ARG A 164 1.21 11.53 -12.20
C ARG A 164 2.65 11.53 -12.74
N PRO A 165 3.02 12.45 -13.64
CA PRO A 165 4.29 12.41 -14.36
C PRO A 165 5.54 12.66 -13.50
N ASN A 166 5.37 13.11 -12.25
CA ASN A 166 6.45 13.35 -11.31
C ASN A 166 6.34 12.46 -10.05
N ASP A 167 5.67 11.32 -10.14
CA ASP A 167 5.61 10.33 -9.07
C ASP A 167 6.81 9.38 -9.17
N ALA A 168 7.77 9.51 -8.25
CA ALA A 168 8.99 8.71 -8.24
C ALA A 168 8.70 7.21 -8.09
N VAL A 169 7.69 6.84 -7.28
CA VAL A 169 7.29 5.44 -7.10
C VAL A 169 6.69 4.88 -8.37
N ALA A 170 5.85 5.67 -9.04
CA ALA A 170 5.25 5.24 -10.29
C ALA A 170 6.31 5.01 -11.37
N HIS A 171 7.36 5.84 -11.42
CA HIS A 171 8.51 5.63 -12.30
C HIS A 171 9.33 4.40 -11.88
N PHE A 172 9.59 4.21 -10.60
CA PHE A 172 10.30 3.03 -10.11
C PHE A 172 9.55 1.73 -10.50
N ASN A 173 8.25 1.66 -10.22
CA ASN A 173 7.42 0.50 -10.59
C ASN A 173 7.41 0.26 -12.11
N ALA A 174 7.34 1.33 -12.92
CA ALA A 174 7.44 1.20 -14.38
C ALA A 174 8.79 0.62 -14.81
N GLY A 175 9.89 1.01 -14.14
CA GLY A 175 11.22 0.46 -14.36
C GLY A 175 11.28 -1.04 -14.06
N CYS A 176 10.77 -1.48 -12.90
CA CYS A 176 10.70 -2.90 -12.54
C CYS A 176 9.85 -3.70 -13.55
N PHE A 177 8.66 -3.20 -13.90
CA PHE A 177 7.79 -3.89 -14.84
C PHE A 177 8.40 -3.96 -16.24
N ALA A 178 9.11 -2.92 -16.70
CA ALA A 178 9.83 -2.92 -17.96
C ALA A 178 11.00 -3.91 -17.96
N ALA A 179 11.77 -3.98 -16.87
CA ALA A 179 12.86 -4.95 -16.70
C ALA A 179 12.32 -6.39 -16.82
N ARG A 180 11.25 -6.70 -16.10
CA ARG A 180 10.59 -8.02 -16.14
C ARG A 180 9.96 -8.33 -17.51
N ALA A 181 9.54 -7.32 -18.27
CA ALA A 181 9.06 -7.45 -19.65
C ALA A 181 10.21 -7.57 -20.68
N GLY A 182 11.48 -7.50 -20.26
CA GLY A 182 12.65 -7.54 -21.15
C GLY A 182 12.91 -6.24 -21.91
N LEU A 183 12.34 -5.12 -21.48
CA LEU A 183 12.47 -3.80 -22.10
C LEU A 183 13.53 -2.96 -21.36
N GLY A 184 14.80 -3.40 -21.42
CA GLY A 184 15.89 -2.84 -20.63
C GLY A 184 16.08 -1.34 -20.78
N ASP A 185 16.04 -0.81 -22.02
CA ASP A 185 16.22 0.64 -22.27
C ASP A 185 15.13 1.45 -21.57
N GLU A 186 13.87 1.02 -21.65
CA GLU A 186 12.75 1.67 -20.97
C GLU A 186 12.86 1.56 -19.44
N ALA A 187 13.33 0.41 -18.93
CA ALA A 187 13.59 0.23 -17.51
C ALA A 187 14.60 1.28 -17.00
N PHE A 188 15.73 1.46 -17.70
CA PHE A 188 16.74 2.47 -17.36
C PHE A 188 16.19 3.90 -17.41
N ASP A 189 15.38 4.23 -18.41
CA ASP A 189 14.78 5.56 -18.53
C ASP A 189 13.87 5.86 -17.34
N HIS A 190 13.02 4.92 -16.96
CA HIS A 190 12.12 5.09 -15.82
C HIS A 190 12.86 5.12 -14.48
N LEU A 191 13.82 4.25 -14.24
CA LEU A 191 14.65 4.27 -13.02
C LEU A 191 15.47 5.56 -12.93
N GLY A 192 16.05 6.01 -14.05
CA GLY A 192 16.75 7.29 -14.12
C GLY A 192 15.84 8.47 -13.78
N ARG A 193 14.59 8.45 -14.25
CA ARG A 193 13.60 9.48 -13.91
C ARG A 193 13.21 9.44 -12.44
N ALA A 194 12.99 8.26 -11.87
CA ALA A 194 12.70 8.10 -10.45
C ALA A 194 13.82 8.70 -9.57
N LEU A 195 15.10 8.42 -9.90
CA LEU A 195 16.27 8.93 -9.22
C LEU A 195 16.42 10.45 -9.35
N GLN A 196 16.03 11.04 -10.48
CA GLN A 196 16.02 12.50 -10.65
C GLN A 196 14.97 13.19 -9.78
N ILE A 197 13.83 12.52 -9.53
CA ILE A 197 12.75 13.05 -8.69
C ILE A 197 13.15 12.95 -7.21
N THR A 198 13.72 11.82 -6.79
CA THR A 198 14.23 11.63 -5.42
C THR A 198 15.37 10.63 -5.36
N GLU A 199 16.47 11.02 -4.72
CA GLU A 199 17.61 10.10 -4.51
C GLU A 199 17.28 8.93 -3.56
N ARG A 200 16.23 9.04 -2.75
CA ARG A 200 15.81 7.99 -1.81
C ARG A 200 15.42 6.68 -2.49
N ILE A 201 15.05 6.75 -3.76
CA ILE A 201 14.77 5.56 -4.60
C ILE A 201 16.00 4.65 -4.76
N LYS A 202 17.24 5.12 -4.51
CA LYS A 202 18.47 4.32 -4.65
C LYS A 202 18.46 3.05 -3.82
N GLU A 203 17.90 3.10 -2.63
CA GLU A 203 17.82 1.93 -1.74
C GLU A 203 16.88 0.87 -2.31
N LEU A 204 15.74 1.29 -2.89
CA LEU A 204 14.82 0.39 -3.55
C LEU A 204 15.45 -0.25 -4.79
N VAL A 205 16.09 0.56 -5.65
CA VAL A 205 16.78 0.07 -6.86
C VAL A 205 17.88 -0.94 -6.51
N ALA A 206 18.59 -0.73 -5.40
CA ALA A 206 19.70 -1.60 -5.00
C ALA A 206 19.27 -2.93 -4.38
N THR A 207 18.01 -3.08 -4.01
CA THR A 207 17.51 -4.25 -3.27
C THR A 207 16.34 -4.97 -3.94
N ASP A 208 15.89 -4.45 -5.08
CA ASP A 208 14.74 -5.02 -5.80
C ASP A 208 15.20 -6.14 -6.76
N GLU A 209 14.70 -7.35 -6.52
CA GLU A 209 15.05 -8.56 -7.28
C GLU A 209 14.61 -8.50 -8.77
N ASP A 210 13.72 -7.58 -9.12
CA ASP A 210 13.28 -7.39 -10.51
C ASP A 210 14.37 -6.75 -11.40
N LEU A 211 15.40 -6.20 -10.76
CA LEU A 211 16.47 -5.44 -11.43
C LEU A 211 17.81 -6.21 -11.49
N ASP A 212 17.83 -7.48 -11.03
CA ASP A 212 19.00 -8.37 -11.06
C ASP A 212 19.32 -8.94 -12.47
#